data_96b04f2e343063e15e8e5690224a065b
#
_entry.id   96b04f2e343063e15e8e5690224a065b
#
_cell.length_a   1.000
_cell.length_b   1.000
_cell.length_c   1.000
_cell.angle_alpha   90.00
_cell.angle_beta   90.00
_cell.angle_gamma   90.00
#
_symmetry.space_group_name_H-M   'P 1'
#
loop_
_entity.id
_entity.type
_entity.pdbx_description
1 polymer ?
#
loop_
_entity_poly.entity_id
_entity_poly.type
_entity_poly.pdbx_seq_one_letter_code
_entity_poly.pdbx_strand_id
1 'polypeptide(L)'
;MHPSVSSTTLDAARQCFMDGLAHLAAQRPVEAEAQFEASLRLVPGRVSTLLNLAAARLALGRADAAQDAASQVLSAEPDNAEAWFHRANAEAMRQRTDAALRAFERAAALAPGSAHPWFRHGQVLQGLGRDAQALPSYERAVVADPAFAPAWTNLGTLLREQGRAADAAHAFRRARAHGADDELHGYYLAAVGAGAAPPAAPALYVETLFDDYAEGFAGHVVDVLDYRAHRVLARALSAVAPGRTFARALDLGCGTGLCGALLRPVVGHLSGVDLSGRMLAQAEAGGAYDALARQDVVEFLRAAPPSSLDLVTAADVFIYVGDLSAAFEAVSRVLAEAGVFAFSVELAARGTVSFALQASLRYAHSEAYLRDLARRHGLDVRHVERGAVRRDQGRPIEGLFMLLTVAGSAPAADAASGSAAGGA
;
A
#
# COMPACT_ATOMS: atom_id res chain seq x y z
N MET A 1 43.44 -39.64 -7.97
CA MET A 1 42.45 -40.26 -8.90
C MET A 1 41.08 -40.01 -8.30
N HIS A 2 40.29 -39.12 -8.85
CA HIS A 2 38.88 -38.98 -8.47
C HIS A 2 38.13 -40.21 -8.99
N PRO A 3 37.33 -40.91 -8.18
CA PRO A 3 36.50 -42.00 -8.68
C PRO A 3 35.56 -41.45 -9.75
N SER A 4 35.52 -42.07 -10.91
CA SER A 4 34.59 -41.71 -11.99
C SER A 4 33.17 -41.95 -11.51
N VAL A 5 32.36 -40.87 -11.42
CA VAL A 5 30.94 -40.94 -11.06
C VAL A 5 30.22 -41.80 -12.11
N SER A 6 29.42 -42.79 -11.69
CA SER A 6 28.72 -43.66 -12.66
C SER A 6 27.67 -42.88 -13.46
N SER A 7 27.34 -43.32 -14.68
CA SER A 7 26.31 -42.69 -15.52
C SER A 7 24.95 -42.67 -14.79
N THR A 8 24.60 -43.71 -14.09
CA THR A 8 23.36 -43.81 -13.28
C THR A 8 23.32 -42.79 -12.16
N THR A 9 24.47 -42.49 -11.50
CA THR A 9 24.57 -41.45 -10.48
C THR A 9 24.41 -40.06 -11.08
N LEU A 10 24.99 -39.82 -12.26
CA LEU A 10 24.85 -38.57 -13.00
C LEU A 10 23.40 -38.34 -13.44
N ASP A 11 22.72 -39.37 -13.92
CA ASP A 11 21.31 -39.29 -14.33
C ASP A 11 20.40 -39.03 -13.11
N ALA A 12 20.64 -39.69 -11.99
CA ALA A 12 19.92 -39.45 -10.76
C ALA A 12 20.14 -38.01 -10.24
N ALA A 13 21.37 -37.50 -10.25
CA ALA A 13 21.67 -36.13 -9.85
C ALA A 13 21.02 -35.11 -10.78
N ARG A 14 20.97 -35.39 -12.08
CA ARG A 14 20.29 -34.57 -13.08
C ARG A 14 18.78 -34.56 -12.83
N GLN A 15 18.17 -35.69 -12.52
CA GLN A 15 16.73 -35.77 -12.23
C GLN A 15 16.40 -34.90 -10.98
N CYS A 16 17.11 -35.08 -9.88
CA CYS A 16 16.94 -34.23 -8.71
C CYS A 16 17.09 -32.72 -9.02
N PHE A 17 18.07 -32.35 -9.87
CA PHE A 17 18.23 -30.96 -10.28
C PHE A 17 17.02 -30.44 -11.07
N MET A 18 16.50 -31.22 -12.01
CA MET A 18 15.32 -30.85 -12.81
C MET A 18 14.05 -30.74 -11.95
N ASP A 19 13.88 -31.66 -10.99
CA ASP A 19 12.77 -31.62 -10.04
C ASP A 19 12.87 -30.36 -9.15
N GLY A 20 14.09 -30.00 -8.71
CA GLY A 20 14.34 -28.77 -7.98
C GLY A 20 13.97 -27.52 -8.78
N LEU A 21 14.30 -27.44 -10.06
CA LEU A 21 13.88 -26.34 -10.94
C LEU A 21 12.36 -26.27 -11.09
N ALA A 22 11.69 -27.42 -11.25
CA ALA A 22 10.25 -27.49 -11.35
C ALA A 22 9.56 -27.00 -10.06
N HIS A 23 10.12 -27.33 -8.89
CA HIS A 23 9.65 -26.82 -7.61
C HIS A 23 9.86 -25.31 -7.46
N LEU A 24 11.00 -24.74 -7.88
CA LEU A 24 11.22 -23.30 -7.88
C LEU A 24 10.20 -22.57 -8.77
N ALA A 25 9.99 -23.09 -9.99
CA ALA A 25 9.02 -22.52 -10.91
C ALA A 25 7.58 -22.58 -10.37
N ALA A 26 7.27 -23.58 -9.54
CA ALA A 26 5.99 -23.72 -8.84
C ALA A 26 5.93 -22.97 -7.51
N GLN A 27 6.90 -22.10 -7.21
CA GLN A 27 7.02 -21.34 -5.95
C GLN A 27 7.02 -22.23 -4.69
N ARG A 28 7.68 -23.39 -4.76
CA ARG A 28 7.85 -24.35 -3.67
C ARG A 28 9.33 -24.46 -3.27
N PRO A 29 9.88 -23.42 -2.61
CA PRO A 29 11.32 -23.36 -2.35
C PRO A 29 11.82 -24.39 -1.32
N VAL A 30 10.96 -24.92 -0.45
CA VAL A 30 11.35 -25.98 0.53
C VAL A 30 11.66 -27.27 -0.21
N GLU A 31 10.78 -27.69 -1.12
CA GLU A 31 10.95 -28.88 -1.93
C GLU A 31 12.11 -28.72 -2.93
N ALA A 32 12.27 -27.51 -3.48
CA ALA A 32 13.39 -27.19 -4.35
C ALA A 32 14.74 -27.35 -3.64
N GLU A 33 14.89 -26.79 -2.43
CA GLU A 33 16.10 -26.94 -1.61
C GLU A 33 16.42 -28.41 -1.39
N ALA A 34 15.45 -29.23 -0.98
CA ALA A 34 15.64 -30.65 -0.71
C ALA A 34 16.15 -31.40 -1.96
N GLN A 35 15.63 -31.07 -3.14
CA GLN A 35 16.03 -31.69 -4.41
C GLN A 35 17.44 -31.25 -4.85
N PHE A 36 17.79 -29.96 -4.71
CA PHE A 36 19.15 -29.50 -5.01
C PHE A 36 20.18 -30.10 -4.05
N GLU A 37 19.86 -30.23 -2.76
CA GLU A 37 20.72 -30.92 -1.81
C GLU A 37 20.89 -32.40 -2.17
N ALA A 38 19.82 -33.09 -2.61
CA ALA A 38 19.89 -34.47 -3.08
C ALA A 38 20.82 -34.57 -4.31
N SER A 39 20.71 -33.67 -5.27
CA SER A 39 21.57 -33.59 -6.43
C SER A 39 23.05 -33.41 -6.04
N LEU A 40 23.34 -32.50 -5.07
CA LEU A 40 24.68 -32.23 -4.57
C LEU A 40 25.29 -33.41 -3.76
N ARG A 41 24.44 -34.18 -3.05
CA ARG A 41 24.94 -35.43 -2.40
C ARG A 41 25.41 -36.45 -3.41
N LEU A 42 24.78 -36.52 -4.57
CA LEU A 42 25.17 -37.44 -5.64
C LEU A 42 26.40 -36.94 -6.44
N VAL A 43 26.39 -35.61 -6.73
CA VAL A 43 27.49 -34.96 -7.49
C VAL A 43 27.81 -33.63 -6.80
N PRO A 44 28.79 -33.65 -5.87
CA PRO A 44 29.17 -32.44 -5.13
C PRO A 44 29.77 -31.36 -6.04
N GLY A 45 29.63 -30.09 -5.64
CA GLY A 45 30.29 -28.95 -6.25
C GLY A 45 29.75 -28.51 -7.60
N ARG A 46 28.60 -29.02 -8.07
CA ARG A 46 28.00 -28.57 -9.34
C ARG A 46 27.54 -27.12 -9.20
N VAL A 47 28.19 -26.21 -9.92
CA VAL A 47 27.97 -24.77 -9.89
C VAL A 47 26.50 -24.44 -10.14
N SER A 48 25.87 -24.96 -11.19
CA SER A 48 24.46 -24.71 -11.50
C SER A 48 23.51 -25.13 -10.36
N THR A 49 23.83 -26.24 -9.67
CA THR A 49 23.00 -26.70 -8.54
C THR A 49 23.20 -25.83 -7.30
N LEU A 50 24.43 -25.39 -7.02
CA LEU A 50 24.74 -24.47 -5.91
C LEU A 50 24.09 -23.11 -6.11
N LEU A 51 24.07 -22.59 -7.33
CA LEU A 51 23.41 -21.31 -7.65
C LEU A 51 21.89 -21.40 -7.41
N ASN A 52 21.24 -22.44 -7.91
CA ASN A 52 19.81 -22.64 -7.68
C ASN A 52 19.47 -22.97 -6.21
N LEU A 53 20.37 -23.65 -5.49
CA LEU A 53 20.26 -23.85 -4.05
C LEU A 53 20.33 -22.52 -3.29
N ALA A 54 21.25 -21.63 -3.68
CA ALA A 54 21.33 -20.29 -3.10
C ALA A 54 20.03 -19.50 -3.35
N ALA A 55 19.48 -19.56 -4.57
CA ALA A 55 18.20 -18.92 -4.89
C ALA A 55 17.04 -19.48 -4.05
N ALA A 56 16.91 -20.80 -3.89
CA ALA A 56 15.90 -21.44 -3.07
C ALA A 56 16.02 -21.00 -1.58
N ARG A 57 17.24 -20.95 -1.06
CA ARG A 57 17.52 -20.50 0.31
C ARG A 57 17.22 -19.03 0.55
N LEU A 58 17.48 -18.16 -0.44
CA LEU A 58 17.07 -16.75 -0.39
C LEU A 58 15.54 -16.62 -0.33
N ALA A 59 14.84 -17.39 -1.14
CA ALA A 59 13.37 -17.42 -1.11
C ALA A 59 12.79 -17.90 0.24
N LEU A 60 13.54 -18.72 0.98
CA LEU A 60 13.20 -19.20 2.33
C LEU A 60 13.66 -18.26 3.45
N GLY A 61 14.29 -17.13 3.15
CA GLY A 61 14.84 -16.25 4.17
C GLY A 61 16.14 -16.77 4.83
N ARG A 62 16.75 -17.83 4.31
CA ARG A 62 17.94 -18.50 4.90
C ARG A 62 19.23 -17.87 4.40
N ALA A 63 19.47 -16.62 4.78
CA ALA A 63 20.57 -15.81 4.26
C ALA A 63 21.96 -16.44 4.46
N ASP A 64 22.27 -17.00 5.64
CA ASP A 64 23.57 -17.63 5.90
C ASP A 64 23.81 -18.83 5.00
N ALA A 65 22.82 -19.71 4.88
CA ALA A 65 22.93 -20.90 4.05
C ALA A 65 23.03 -20.54 2.52
N ALA A 66 22.36 -19.48 2.09
CA ALA A 66 22.48 -18.97 0.73
C ALA A 66 23.87 -18.42 0.46
N GLN A 67 24.44 -17.67 1.41
CA GLN A 67 25.81 -17.16 1.33
C GLN A 67 26.83 -18.29 1.24
N ASP A 68 26.65 -19.36 2.02
CA ASP A 68 27.54 -20.53 1.98
C ASP A 68 27.54 -21.20 0.60
N ALA A 69 26.36 -21.39 0.01
CA ALA A 69 26.24 -21.95 -1.35
C ALA A 69 26.92 -21.05 -2.40
N ALA A 70 26.66 -19.74 -2.36
CA ALA A 70 27.31 -18.78 -3.25
C ALA A 70 28.83 -18.73 -3.06
N SER A 71 29.31 -18.83 -1.81
CA SER A 71 30.76 -18.84 -1.51
C SER A 71 31.47 -20.08 -2.04
N GLN A 72 30.81 -21.25 -2.03
CA GLN A 72 31.34 -22.45 -2.67
C GLN A 72 31.52 -22.25 -4.20
N VAL A 73 30.56 -21.60 -4.84
CA VAL A 73 30.70 -21.26 -6.28
C VAL A 73 31.87 -20.29 -6.49
N LEU A 74 31.95 -19.21 -5.70
CA LEU A 74 33.00 -18.20 -5.83
C LEU A 74 34.40 -18.72 -5.50
N SER A 75 34.51 -19.82 -4.74
CA SER A 75 35.78 -20.48 -4.49
C SER A 75 36.30 -21.21 -5.72
N ALA A 76 35.38 -21.71 -6.57
CA ALA A 76 35.72 -22.39 -7.83
C ALA A 76 35.75 -21.42 -9.04
N GLU A 77 34.83 -20.48 -9.04
CA GLU A 77 34.60 -19.49 -10.11
C GLU A 77 34.52 -18.07 -9.50
N PRO A 78 35.65 -17.42 -9.20
CA PRO A 78 35.66 -16.09 -8.54
C PRO A 78 34.92 -14.98 -9.30
N ASP A 79 34.78 -15.13 -10.62
CA ASP A 79 34.12 -14.17 -11.51
C ASP A 79 32.70 -14.62 -11.93
N ASN A 80 32.08 -15.51 -11.17
CA ASN A 80 30.70 -15.91 -11.41
C ASN A 80 29.72 -14.81 -10.96
N ALA A 81 29.12 -14.10 -11.92
CA ALA A 81 28.23 -12.96 -11.68
C ALA A 81 26.99 -13.34 -10.86
N GLU A 82 26.40 -14.50 -11.11
CA GLU A 82 25.20 -14.99 -10.43
C GLU A 82 25.50 -15.33 -8.95
N ALA A 83 26.66 -15.91 -8.68
CA ALA A 83 27.09 -16.17 -7.31
C ALA A 83 27.33 -14.86 -6.53
N TRP A 84 27.92 -13.84 -7.14
CA TRP A 84 28.03 -12.51 -6.55
C TRP A 84 26.67 -11.89 -6.29
N PHE A 85 25.70 -12.04 -7.20
CA PHE A 85 24.33 -11.57 -7.03
C PHE A 85 23.61 -12.26 -5.85
N HIS A 86 23.72 -13.58 -5.73
CA HIS A 86 23.17 -14.32 -4.59
C HIS A 86 23.81 -13.93 -3.27
N ARG A 87 25.15 -13.79 -3.25
CA ARG A 87 25.87 -13.28 -2.08
C ARG A 87 25.39 -11.89 -1.69
N ALA A 88 25.20 -10.99 -2.66
CA ALA A 88 24.69 -9.63 -2.40
C ALA A 88 23.30 -9.64 -1.77
N ASN A 89 22.39 -10.47 -2.27
CA ASN A 89 21.06 -10.61 -1.67
C ASN A 89 21.13 -11.18 -0.24
N ALA A 90 21.99 -12.18 0.01
CA ALA A 90 22.19 -12.73 1.34
C ALA A 90 22.74 -11.68 2.33
N GLU A 91 23.73 -10.87 1.92
CA GLU A 91 24.26 -9.78 2.75
C GLU A 91 23.19 -8.69 3.02
N ALA A 92 22.34 -8.36 2.02
CA ALA A 92 21.23 -7.43 2.19
C ALA A 92 20.22 -7.93 3.22
N MET A 93 19.82 -9.20 3.16
CA MET A 93 18.91 -9.82 4.14
C MET A 93 19.49 -9.82 5.56
N ARG A 94 20.81 -9.88 5.69
CA ARG A 94 21.54 -9.79 6.96
C ARG A 94 21.78 -8.35 7.41
N GLN A 95 21.21 -7.38 6.72
CA GLN A 95 21.38 -5.94 6.94
C GLN A 95 22.85 -5.47 6.86
N ARG A 96 23.69 -6.21 6.18
CA ARG A 96 25.10 -5.84 5.91
C ARG A 96 25.19 -5.00 4.64
N THR A 97 24.62 -3.80 4.71
CA THR A 97 24.39 -2.93 3.56
C THR A 97 25.62 -2.71 2.68
N ASP A 98 26.75 -2.30 3.27
CA ASP A 98 27.95 -1.99 2.47
C ASP A 98 28.52 -3.23 1.76
N ALA A 99 28.42 -4.39 2.39
CA ALA A 99 28.84 -5.64 1.77
C ALA A 99 27.91 -6.02 0.61
N ALA A 100 26.60 -5.85 0.80
CA ALA A 100 25.59 -6.10 -0.23
C ALA A 100 25.81 -5.19 -1.46
N LEU A 101 25.95 -3.87 -1.23
CA LEU A 101 26.16 -2.90 -2.31
C LEU A 101 27.41 -3.23 -3.14
N ARG A 102 28.57 -3.48 -2.49
CA ARG A 102 29.80 -3.87 -3.20
C ARG A 102 29.62 -5.18 -3.98
N ALA A 103 28.91 -6.16 -3.43
CA ALA A 103 28.68 -7.42 -4.12
C ALA A 103 27.72 -7.26 -5.32
N PHE A 104 26.71 -6.40 -5.25
CA PHE A 104 25.86 -6.04 -6.40
C PHE A 104 26.68 -5.32 -7.49
N GLU A 105 27.54 -4.36 -7.12
CA GLU A 105 28.43 -3.69 -8.07
C GLU A 105 29.35 -4.70 -8.79
N ARG A 106 29.89 -5.68 -8.04
CA ARG A 106 30.72 -6.72 -8.64
C ARG A 106 29.92 -7.62 -9.59
N ALA A 107 28.72 -8.03 -9.21
CA ALA A 107 27.82 -8.79 -10.07
C ALA A 107 27.49 -8.03 -11.37
N ALA A 108 27.20 -6.73 -11.27
CA ALA A 108 26.91 -5.87 -12.40
C ALA A 108 28.12 -5.70 -13.33
N ALA A 109 29.32 -5.57 -12.77
CA ALA A 109 30.55 -5.46 -13.56
C ALA A 109 30.84 -6.76 -14.35
N LEU A 110 30.49 -7.92 -13.79
CA LEU A 110 30.67 -9.22 -14.43
C LEU A 110 29.58 -9.56 -15.45
N ALA A 111 28.38 -9.00 -15.29
CA ALA A 111 27.24 -9.19 -16.19
C ALA A 111 26.63 -7.82 -16.60
N PRO A 112 27.30 -7.03 -17.45
CA PRO A 112 26.89 -5.63 -17.73
C PRO A 112 25.55 -5.51 -18.47
N GLY A 113 25.07 -6.57 -19.11
CA GLY A 113 23.74 -6.63 -19.74
C GLY A 113 22.61 -7.07 -18.81
N SER A 114 22.88 -7.31 -17.50
CA SER A 114 21.86 -7.68 -16.53
C SER A 114 21.40 -6.47 -15.72
N ALA A 115 20.11 -6.15 -15.77
CA ALA A 115 19.51 -5.10 -14.95
C ALA A 115 19.42 -5.46 -13.46
N HIS A 116 19.31 -6.75 -13.14
CA HIS A 116 19.00 -7.22 -11.79
C HIS A 116 19.95 -6.74 -10.68
N PRO A 117 21.30 -6.79 -10.87
CA PRO A 117 22.20 -6.29 -9.82
C PRO A 117 22.00 -4.82 -9.52
N TRP A 118 21.91 -3.96 -10.55
CA TRP A 118 21.67 -2.53 -10.36
C TRP A 118 20.28 -2.24 -9.79
N PHE A 119 19.26 -2.97 -10.20
CA PHE A 119 17.91 -2.85 -9.66
C PHE A 119 17.89 -3.17 -8.15
N ARG A 120 18.46 -4.30 -7.74
CA ARG A 120 18.54 -4.67 -6.32
C ARG A 120 19.40 -3.72 -5.50
N HIS A 121 20.52 -3.23 -6.07
CA HIS A 121 21.34 -2.19 -5.46
C HIS A 121 20.50 -0.92 -5.17
N GLY A 122 19.71 -0.47 -6.15
CA GLY A 122 18.79 0.66 -5.97
C GLY A 122 17.74 0.41 -4.89
N GLN A 123 17.13 -0.78 -4.87
CA GLN A 123 16.13 -1.13 -3.85
C GLN A 123 16.71 -1.12 -2.43
N VAL A 124 17.93 -1.62 -2.23
CA VAL A 124 18.60 -1.57 -0.91
C VAL A 124 18.85 -0.13 -0.49
N LEU A 125 19.28 0.73 -1.39
CA LEU A 125 19.50 2.16 -1.08
C LEU A 125 18.18 2.87 -0.77
N GLN A 126 17.13 2.61 -1.54
CA GLN A 126 15.81 3.20 -1.33
C GLN A 126 15.18 2.74 0.00
N GLY A 127 15.31 1.47 0.36
CA GLY A 127 14.85 0.95 1.65
C GLY A 127 15.54 1.58 2.86
N LEU A 128 16.67 2.27 2.65
CA LEU A 128 17.39 3.06 3.67
C LEU A 128 17.10 4.56 3.59
N GLY A 129 16.16 5.00 2.75
CA GLY A 129 15.87 6.40 2.49
C GLY A 129 17.00 7.15 1.74
N ARG A 130 17.93 6.40 1.09
CA ARG A 130 19.07 6.97 0.33
C ARG A 130 18.70 7.18 -1.15
N ASP A 131 17.55 7.83 -1.40
CA ASP A 131 16.93 7.96 -2.72
C ASP A 131 17.82 8.63 -3.77
N ALA A 132 18.59 9.64 -3.35
CA ALA A 132 19.55 10.31 -4.23
C ALA A 132 20.65 9.36 -4.76
N GLN A 133 20.98 8.31 -4.00
CA GLN A 133 21.95 7.28 -4.40
C GLN A 133 21.28 6.10 -5.12
N ALA A 134 19.99 5.84 -4.86
CA ALA A 134 19.22 4.82 -5.55
C ALA A 134 18.95 5.17 -7.02
N LEU A 135 18.72 6.46 -7.32
CA LEU A 135 18.40 6.94 -8.66
C LEU A 135 19.41 6.50 -9.73
N PRO A 136 20.74 6.76 -9.58
CA PRO A 136 21.73 6.28 -10.54
C PRO A 136 21.75 4.75 -10.72
N SER A 137 21.36 4.00 -9.71
CA SER A 137 21.31 2.54 -9.81
C SER A 137 20.17 2.09 -10.72
N TYR A 138 18.99 2.70 -10.58
CA TYR A 138 17.87 2.42 -11.48
C TYR A 138 18.16 2.91 -12.92
N GLU A 139 18.83 4.05 -13.08
CA GLU A 139 19.28 4.53 -14.40
C GLU A 139 20.23 3.52 -15.07
N ARG A 140 21.18 2.95 -14.32
CA ARG A 140 22.07 1.89 -14.83
C ARG A 140 21.30 0.60 -15.14
N ALA A 141 20.31 0.24 -14.33
CA ALA A 141 19.48 -0.94 -14.59
C ALA A 141 18.72 -0.83 -15.92
N VAL A 142 18.10 0.31 -16.22
CA VAL A 142 17.35 0.51 -17.48
C VAL A 142 18.28 0.67 -18.69
N VAL A 143 19.54 1.04 -18.49
CA VAL A 143 20.58 1.04 -19.56
C VAL A 143 21.05 -0.38 -19.82
N ALA A 144 21.25 -1.20 -18.78
CA ALA A 144 21.66 -2.59 -18.91
C ALA A 144 20.59 -3.45 -19.61
N ASP A 145 19.34 -3.28 -19.22
CA ASP A 145 18.20 -3.94 -19.87
C ASP A 145 17.03 -2.94 -20.03
N PRO A 146 16.89 -2.33 -21.22
CA PRO A 146 15.79 -1.39 -21.51
C PRO A 146 14.39 -2.01 -21.48
N ALA A 147 14.26 -3.34 -21.45
CA ALA A 147 12.98 -4.04 -21.37
C ALA A 147 12.58 -4.38 -19.92
N PHE A 148 13.45 -4.14 -18.94
CA PHE A 148 13.19 -4.48 -17.55
C PHE A 148 12.23 -3.48 -16.89
N ALA A 149 10.93 -3.70 -17.05
CA ALA A 149 9.85 -2.84 -16.56
C ALA A 149 9.94 -2.44 -15.07
N PRO A 150 10.32 -3.34 -14.11
CA PRO A 150 10.43 -2.96 -12.71
C PRO A 150 11.42 -1.82 -12.43
N ALA A 151 12.55 -1.77 -13.17
CA ALA A 151 13.51 -0.68 -13.00
C ALA A 151 12.96 0.65 -13.51
N TRP A 152 12.22 0.66 -14.62
CA TRP A 152 11.52 1.84 -15.11
C TRP A 152 10.46 2.34 -14.13
N THR A 153 9.71 1.43 -13.49
CA THR A 153 8.71 1.79 -12.46
C THR A 153 9.36 2.50 -11.28
N ASN A 154 10.42 1.92 -10.71
CA ASN A 154 11.10 2.49 -9.55
C ASN A 154 11.82 3.81 -9.90
N LEU A 155 12.43 3.89 -11.09
CA LEU A 155 13.00 5.13 -11.61
C LEU A 155 11.93 6.22 -11.71
N GLY A 156 10.78 5.91 -12.30
CA GLY A 156 9.65 6.83 -12.43
C GLY A 156 9.12 7.31 -11.08
N THR A 157 9.05 6.41 -10.10
CA THR A 157 8.62 6.74 -8.74
C THR A 157 9.56 7.73 -8.07
N LEU A 158 10.87 7.50 -8.09
CA LEU A 158 11.85 8.44 -7.52
C LEU A 158 11.87 9.78 -8.25
N LEU A 159 11.76 9.78 -9.59
CA LEU A 159 11.69 11.01 -10.38
C LEU A 159 10.43 11.83 -10.05
N ARG A 160 9.29 11.18 -9.86
CA ARG A 160 8.03 11.81 -9.41
C ARG A 160 8.20 12.46 -8.04
N GLU A 161 8.80 11.76 -7.08
CA GLU A 161 9.05 12.26 -5.72
C GLU A 161 10.00 13.46 -5.70
N GLN A 162 10.93 13.51 -6.64
CA GLN A 162 11.81 14.67 -6.86
C GLN A 162 11.15 15.81 -7.65
N GLY A 163 9.88 15.69 -8.05
CA GLY A 163 9.16 16.70 -8.85
C GLY A 163 9.57 16.74 -10.33
N ARG A 164 10.34 15.77 -10.82
CA ARG A 164 10.78 15.64 -12.22
C ARG A 164 9.70 14.99 -13.07
N ALA A 165 8.54 15.65 -13.17
CA ALA A 165 7.32 15.11 -13.76
C ALA A 165 7.48 14.57 -15.19
N ALA A 166 8.21 15.30 -16.06
CA ALA A 166 8.42 14.89 -17.45
C ALA A 166 9.26 13.60 -17.56
N ASP A 167 10.31 13.49 -16.74
CA ASP A 167 11.19 12.33 -16.72
C ASP A 167 10.47 11.12 -16.11
N ALA A 168 9.68 11.34 -15.05
CA ALA A 168 8.84 10.32 -14.46
C ALA A 168 7.81 9.78 -15.46
N ALA A 169 7.15 10.67 -16.21
CA ALA A 169 6.20 10.27 -17.25
C ALA A 169 6.89 9.43 -18.36
N HIS A 170 8.12 9.79 -18.74
CA HIS A 170 8.90 8.98 -19.67
C HIS A 170 9.14 7.59 -19.10
N ALA A 171 9.63 7.49 -17.87
CA ALA A 171 9.92 6.22 -17.23
C ALA A 171 8.66 5.33 -17.09
N PHE A 172 7.52 5.88 -16.68
CA PHE A 172 6.27 5.12 -16.57
C PHE A 172 5.73 4.64 -17.93
N ARG A 173 5.88 5.44 -19.01
CA ARG A 173 5.55 4.97 -20.37
C ARG A 173 6.44 3.83 -20.82
N ARG A 174 7.73 3.87 -20.48
CA ARG A 174 8.67 2.79 -20.76
C ARG A 174 8.29 1.52 -19.99
N ALA A 175 7.96 1.62 -18.71
CA ALA A 175 7.48 0.50 -17.91
C ALA A 175 6.25 -0.18 -18.55
N ARG A 176 5.23 0.60 -18.93
CA ARG A 176 4.03 0.10 -19.63
C ARG A 176 4.35 -0.60 -20.94
N ALA A 177 5.23 -0.03 -21.76
CA ALA A 177 5.65 -0.61 -23.03
C ALA A 177 6.34 -1.97 -22.88
N HIS A 178 6.83 -2.29 -21.69
CA HIS A 178 7.51 -3.54 -21.37
C HIS A 178 6.74 -4.44 -20.39
N GLY A 179 5.41 -4.31 -20.36
CA GLY A 179 4.52 -5.25 -19.65
C GLY A 179 4.22 -4.92 -18.19
N ALA A 180 4.54 -3.70 -17.73
CA ALA A 180 4.04 -3.24 -16.45
C ALA A 180 2.51 -3.03 -16.49
N ASP A 181 1.87 -3.13 -15.33
CA ASP A 181 0.41 -3.01 -15.18
C ASP A 181 -0.12 -1.69 -15.76
N ASP A 182 -1.10 -1.78 -16.64
CA ASP A 182 -1.64 -0.65 -17.40
C ASP A 182 -2.46 0.30 -16.53
N GLU A 183 -3.25 -0.20 -15.60
CA GLU A 183 -4.09 0.59 -14.71
C GLU A 183 -3.23 1.38 -13.71
N LEU A 184 -2.30 0.70 -13.05
CA LEU A 184 -1.37 1.31 -12.10
C LEU A 184 -0.50 2.38 -12.76
N HIS A 185 0.08 2.08 -13.93
CA HIS A 185 0.93 3.05 -14.63
C HIS A 185 0.13 4.17 -15.29
N GLY A 186 -1.14 3.93 -15.65
CA GLY A 186 -2.09 4.97 -16.02
C GLY A 186 -2.33 5.96 -14.88
N TYR A 187 -2.50 5.44 -13.68
CA TYR A 187 -2.63 6.24 -12.46
C TYR A 187 -1.37 7.06 -12.15
N TYR A 188 -0.18 6.45 -12.26
CA TYR A 188 1.10 7.17 -12.08
C TYR A 188 1.32 8.26 -13.13
N LEU A 189 0.98 8.00 -14.39
CA LEU A 189 1.04 9.00 -15.46
C LEU A 189 0.10 10.16 -15.21
N ALA A 190 -1.12 9.89 -14.76
CA ALA A 190 -2.08 10.92 -14.40
C ALA A 190 -1.58 11.80 -13.24
N ALA A 191 -0.97 11.20 -12.24
CA ALA A 191 -0.43 11.91 -11.08
C ALA A 191 0.72 12.90 -11.43
N VAL A 192 1.44 12.64 -12.53
CA VAL A 192 2.47 13.54 -13.04
C VAL A 192 1.98 14.45 -14.19
N GLY A 193 0.67 14.50 -14.40
CA GLY A 193 0.05 15.36 -15.42
C GLY A 193 0.18 14.85 -16.86
N ALA A 194 0.51 13.58 -17.05
CA ALA A 194 0.75 12.97 -18.36
C ALA A 194 -0.38 12.02 -18.83
N GLY A 195 -1.55 12.10 -18.20
CA GLY A 195 -2.75 11.32 -18.50
C GLY A 195 -3.99 11.88 -17.79
N ALA A 196 -5.17 11.35 -18.14
CA ALA A 196 -6.40 11.66 -17.42
C ALA A 196 -6.42 10.94 -16.06
N ALA A 197 -6.82 11.66 -15.00
CA ALA A 197 -6.99 11.06 -13.71
C ALA A 197 -8.16 10.05 -13.73
N PRO A 198 -7.96 8.80 -13.28
CA PRO A 198 -9.06 7.87 -13.12
C PRO A 198 -10.01 8.32 -12.00
N PRO A 199 -11.24 7.75 -11.93
CA PRO A 199 -12.20 8.13 -10.88
C PRO A 199 -11.74 7.74 -9.46
N ALA A 200 -10.87 6.75 -9.34
CA ALA A 200 -10.28 6.30 -8.08
C ALA A 200 -8.88 5.73 -8.31
N ALA A 201 -8.10 5.60 -7.25
CA ALA A 201 -6.86 4.83 -7.26
C ALA A 201 -7.15 3.34 -7.53
N PRO A 202 -6.26 2.61 -8.22
CA PRO A 202 -6.40 1.16 -8.40
C PRO A 202 -6.52 0.46 -7.02
N ALA A 203 -7.48 -0.43 -6.88
CA ALA A 203 -7.74 -1.12 -5.60
C ALA A 203 -6.50 -1.89 -5.12
N LEU A 204 -5.82 -2.60 -6.03
CA LEU A 204 -4.59 -3.33 -5.72
C LEU A 204 -3.48 -2.40 -5.19
N TYR A 205 -3.37 -1.17 -5.73
CA TYR A 205 -2.42 -0.18 -5.23
C TYR A 205 -2.71 0.19 -3.78
N VAL A 206 -3.98 0.50 -3.47
CA VAL A 206 -4.40 0.88 -2.11
C VAL A 206 -4.20 -0.29 -1.15
N GLU A 207 -4.64 -1.49 -1.52
CA GLU A 207 -4.47 -2.71 -0.72
C GLU A 207 -3.00 -2.98 -0.40
N THR A 208 -2.13 -3.02 -1.43
CA THR A 208 -0.69 -3.28 -1.25
C THR A 208 -0.04 -2.21 -0.37
N LEU A 209 -0.37 -0.93 -0.61
CA LEU A 209 0.16 0.17 0.18
C LEU A 209 -0.13 0.01 1.67
N PHE A 210 -1.37 -0.33 2.03
CA PHE A 210 -1.77 -0.46 3.42
C PHE A 210 -1.38 -1.81 4.04
N ASP A 211 -1.31 -2.89 3.27
CA ASP A 211 -0.79 -4.16 3.76
C ASP A 211 0.71 -4.06 4.11
N ASP A 212 1.52 -3.40 3.28
CA ASP A 212 2.94 -3.18 3.56
C ASP A 212 3.17 -2.23 4.74
N TYR A 213 2.25 -1.28 4.93
CA TYR A 213 2.34 -0.25 5.96
C TYR A 213 1.72 -0.65 7.30
N ALA A 214 0.97 -1.75 7.37
CA ALA A 214 0.22 -2.14 8.57
C ALA A 214 1.11 -2.32 9.82
N GLU A 215 2.28 -2.96 9.66
CA GLU A 215 3.23 -3.13 10.77
C GLU A 215 3.89 -1.79 11.13
N GLY A 216 3.37 -1.09 12.10
CA GLY A 216 3.87 0.22 12.55
C GLY A 216 2.99 1.40 12.14
N PHE A 217 1.89 1.16 11.41
CA PHE A 217 0.96 2.20 10.95
C PHE A 217 0.54 3.14 12.07
N ALA A 218 0.02 2.61 13.18
CA ALA A 218 -0.50 3.43 14.26
C ALA A 218 0.57 4.36 14.88
N GLY A 219 1.79 3.85 15.12
CA GLY A 219 2.89 4.66 15.64
C GLY A 219 3.38 5.69 14.63
N HIS A 220 3.63 5.27 13.38
CA HIS A 220 4.14 6.17 12.35
C HIS A 220 3.12 7.27 11.99
N VAL A 221 1.84 6.91 11.80
CA VAL A 221 0.80 7.87 11.40
C VAL A 221 0.52 8.87 12.51
N VAL A 222 0.47 8.43 13.77
CA VAL A 222 0.18 9.33 14.91
C VAL A 222 1.40 10.16 15.28
N ASP A 223 2.59 9.53 15.38
CA ASP A 223 3.78 10.18 15.94
C ASP A 223 4.60 10.94 14.89
N VAL A 224 4.68 10.42 13.65
CA VAL A 224 5.50 11.01 12.58
C VAL A 224 4.69 11.93 11.66
N LEU A 225 3.51 11.48 11.22
CA LEU A 225 2.66 12.27 10.33
C LEU A 225 1.71 13.23 11.06
N ASP A 226 1.68 13.21 12.38
CA ASP A 226 0.76 14.04 13.20
C ASP A 226 -0.70 13.97 12.70
N TYR A 227 -1.14 12.72 12.40
CA TYR A 227 -2.45 12.46 11.85
C TYR A 227 -3.56 12.75 12.85
N ARG A 228 -4.47 13.65 12.50
CA ARG A 228 -5.50 14.16 13.42
C ARG A 228 -6.92 13.99 12.92
N ALA A 229 -7.15 13.52 11.69
CA ALA A 229 -8.47 13.51 11.07
C ALA A 229 -9.53 12.82 11.95
N HIS A 230 -9.24 11.64 12.50
CA HIS A 230 -10.13 10.90 13.39
C HIS A 230 -10.56 11.73 14.63
N ARG A 231 -9.61 12.47 15.24
CA ARG A 231 -9.91 13.33 16.42
C ARG A 231 -10.71 14.56 16.07
N VAL A 232 -10.41 15.19 14.91
CA VAL A 232 -11.14 16.37 14.44
C VAL A 232 -12.58 15.99 14.11
N LEU A 233 -12.80 14.88 13.41
CA LEU A 233 -14.14 14.38 13.08
C LEU A 233 -14.94 14.01 14.34
N ALA A 234 -14.33 13.30 15.30
CA ALA A 234 -15.01 12.95 16.56
C ALA A 234 -15.41 14.21 17.38
N ARG A 235 -14.52 15.22 17.44
CA ARG A 235 -14.83 16.50 18.07
C ARG A 235 -15.96 17.24 17.35
N ALA A 236 -15.90 17.32 16.02
CA ALA A 236 -16.93 17.98 15.21
C ALA A 236 -18.28 17.26 15.34
N LEU A 237 -18.27 15.92 15.38
CA LEU A 237 -19.46 15.12 15.62
C LEU A 237 -20.11 15.46 16.99
N SER A 238 -19.30 15.54 18.05
CA SER A 238 -19.79 15.93 19.39
C SER A 238 -20.33 17.33 19.42
N ALA A 239 -19.83 18.27 18.61
CA ALA A 239 -20.33 19.64 18.52
C ALA A 239 -21.65 19.74 17.73
N VAL A 240 -21.81 18.96 16.66
CA VAL A 240 -23.02 18.96 15.81
C VAL A 240 -24.16 18.16 16.44
N ALA A 241 -23.84 17.09 17.16
CA ALA A 241 -24.81 16.20 17.80
C ALA A 241 -24.46 15.97 19.30
N PRO A 242 -24.54 16.99 20.14
CA PRO A 242 -24.13 16.90 21.54
C PRO A 242 -24.98 15.90 22.33
N GLY A 243 -24.31 14.97 23.02
CA GLY A 243 -24.95 13.94 23.83
C GLY A 243 -25.71 12.86 23.06
N ARG A 244 -25.69 12.91 21.74
CA ARG A 244 -26.33 11.88 20.88
C ARG A 244 -25.57 10.57 20.92
N THR A 245 -26.31 9.47 21.06
CA THR A 245 -25.84 8.11 20.77
C THR A 245 -26.35 7.64 19.42
N PHE A 246 -25.58 6.83 18.74
CA PHE A 246 -25.93 6.29 17.44
C PHE A 246 -26.19 4.77 17.57
N ALA A 247 -27.32 4.29 17.09
CA ALA A 247 -27.66 2.88 17.20
C ALA A 247 -26.75 2.05 16.30
N ARG A 248 -26.52 2.51 15.06
CA ARG A 248 -25.71 1.80 14.06
C ARG A 248 -24.78 2.76 13.32
N ALA A 249 -23.49 2.51 13.39
CA ALA A 249 -22.48 3.28 12.68
C ALA A 249 -21.64 2.40 11.74
N LEU A 250 -21.16 3.02 10.66
CA LEU A 250 -20.24 2.44 9.71
C LEU A 250 -19.01 3.34 9.59
N ASP A 251 -17.82 2.76 9.77
CA ASP A 251 -16.53 3.40 9.57
C ASP A 251 -15.92 2.90 8.24
N LEU A 252 -15.93 3.78 7.25
CA LEU A 252 -15.38 3.52 5.91
C LEU A 252 -13.87 3.68 5.94
N GLY A 253 -13.11 2.70 5.41
CA GLY A 253 -11.66 2.69 5.46
C GLY A 253 -11.16 2.74 6.90
N CYS A 254 -11.67 1.83 7.74
CA CYS A 254 -11.45 1.87 9.19
C CYS A 254 -9.99 1.67 9.62
N GLY A 255 -9.13 1.18 8.71
CA GLY A 255 -7.70 0.95 8.95
C GLY A 255 -7.46 0.10 10.19
N THR A 256 -6.59 0.56 11.07
CA THR A 256 -6.26 -0.09 12.35
C THR A 256 -7.28 0.21 13.47
N GLY A 257 -8.35 0.96 13.18
CA GLY A 257 -9.41 1.24 14.14
C GLY A 257 -9.28 2.52 14.97
N LEU A 258 -8.42 3.47 14.57
CA LEU A 258 -8.21 4.72 15.31
C LEU A 258 -9.49 5.53 15.47
N CYS A 259 -10.34 5.59 14.44
CA CYS A 259 -11.64 6.26 14.48
C CYS A 259 -12.64 5.48 15.35
N GLY A 260 -12.68 4.16 15.15
CA GLY A 260 -13.58 3.28 15.90
C GLY A 260 -13.43 3.36 17.41
N ALA A 261 -12.19 3.46 17.90
CA ALA A 261 -11.92 3.62 19.33
C ALA A 261 -12.55 4.91 19.93
N LEU A 262 -12.61 6.00 19.14
CA LEU A 262 -13.24 7.26 19.56
C LEU A 262 -14.78 7.23 19.43
N LEU A 263 -15.30 6.45 18.49
CA LEU A 263 -16.73 6.33 18.24
C LEU A 263 -17.41 5.33 19.19
N ARG A 264 -16.69 4.29 19.65
CA ARG A 264 -17.24 3.20 20.47
C ARG A 264 -18.10 3.67 21.66
N PRO A 265 -17.70 4.72 22.43
CA PRO A 265 -18.51 5.17 23.59
C PRO A 265 -19.90 5.71 23.24
N VAL A 266 -20.12 6.14 21.99
CA VAL A 266 -21.35 6.77 21.54
C VAL A 266 -22.12 5.96 20.49
N VAL A 267 -21.64 4.73 20.18
CA VAL A 267 -22.23 3.86 19.14
C VAL A 267 -22.68 2.52 19.74
N GLY A 268 -23.91 2.12 19.47
CA GLY A 268 -24.47 0.83 19.89
C GLY A 268 -23.89 -0.35 19.11
N HIS A 269 -23.91 -0.27 17.77
CA HIS A 269 -23.30 -1.26 16.86
C HIS A 269 -22.39 -0.56 15.85
N LEU A 270 -21.11 -0.86 15.87
CA LEU A 270 -20.10 -0.26 15.02
C LEU A 270 -19.54 -1.30 14.04
N SER A 271 -19.73 -1.07 12.75
CA SER A 271 -19.11 -1.84 11.68
C SER A 271 -17.95 -1.07 11.07
N GLY A 272 -16.90 -1.79 10.65
CA GLY A 272 -15.76 -1.23 9.91
C GLY A 272 -15.58 -1.94 8.58
N VAL A 273 -15.16 -1.22 7.55
CA VAL A 273 -14.82 -1.77 6.24
C VAL A 273 -13.47 -1.22 5.78
N ASP A 274 -12.61 -2.09 5.25
CA ASP A 274 -11.31 -1.73 4.68
C ASP A 274 -10.90 -2.71 3.57
N LEU A 275 -10.01 -2.30 2.65
CA LEU A 275 -9.45 -3.17 1.63
C LEU A 275 -8.31 -4.05 2.17
N SER A 276 -7.53 -3.53 3.13
CA SER A 276 -6.35 -4.21 3.68
C SER A 276 -6.74 -5.24 4.75
N GLY A 277 -6.43 -6.51 4.48
CA GLY A 277 -6.64 -7.57 5.46
C GLY A 277 -5.77 -7.42 6.71
N ARG A 278 -4.55 -6.87 6.57
CA ARG A 278 -3.64 -6.65 7.69
C ARG A 278 -4.10 -5.51 8.60
N MET A 279 -4.67 -4.44 8.01
CA MET A 279 -5.30 -3.36 8.78
C MET A 279 -6.49 -3.87 9.59
N LEU A 280 -7.37 -4.65 8.96
CA LEU A 280 -8.53 -5.23 9.63
C LEU A 280 -8.14 -6.16 10.79
N ALA A 281 -7.07 -6.95 10.66
CA ALA A 281 -6.57 -7.79 11.76
C ALA A 281 -6.16 -6.95 12.99
N GLN A 282 -5.59 -5.76 12.79
CA GLN A 282 -5.27 -4.84 13.88
C GLN A 282 -6.53 -4.19 14.47
N ALA A 283 -7.49 -3.79 13.64
CA ALA A 283 -8.76 -3.25 14.08
C ALA A 283 -9.54 -4.27 14.93
N GLU A 284 -9.53 -5.55 14.55
CA GLU A 284 -10.12 -6.66 15.29
C GLU A 284 -9.45 -6.84 16.66
N ALA A 285 -8.11 -6.83 16.68
CA ALA A 285 -7.34 -6.91 17.93
C ALA A 285 -7.62 -5.73 18.88
N GLY A 286 -7.95 -4.56 18.33
CA GLY A 286 -8.35 -3.35 19.09
C GLY A 286 -9.73 -3.44 19.75
N GLY A 287 -10.61 -4.35 19.30
CA GLY A 287 -11.90 -4.67 19.93
C GLY A 287 -12.96 -3.54 19.88
N ALA A 288 -12.79 -2.53 19.03
CA ALA A 288 -13.74 -1.43 18.95
C ALA A 288 -14.98 -1.74 18.08
N TYR A 289 -14.86 -2.69 17.13
CA TYR A 289 -15.88 -3.00 16.14
C TYR A 289 -16.66 -4.27 16.48
N ASP A 290 -17.96 -4.25 16.22
CA ASP A 290 -18.85 -5.42 16.33
C ASP A 290 -18.79 -6.28 15.06
N ALA A 291 -18.46 -5.68 13.91
CA ALA A 291 -18.28 -6.36 12.63
C ALA A 291 -17.21 -5.67 11.78
N LEU A 292 -16.39 -6.46 11.09
CA LEU A 292 -15.38 -6.00 10.14
C LEU A 292 -15.58 -6.72 8.80
N ALA A 293 -15.40 -5.98 7.69
CA ALA A 293 -15.52 -6.53 6.34
C ALA A 293 -14.34 -6.08 5.47
N ARG A 294 -13.77 -7.03 4.70
CA ARG A 294 -12.77 -6.73 3.68
C ARG A 294 -13.48 -6.52 2.35
N GLN A 295 -13.68 -5.25 1.98
CA GLN A 295 -14.42 -4.88 0.78
C GLN A 295 -14.15 -3.43 0.39
N ASP A 296 -14.42 -3.08 -0.90
CA ASP A 296 -14.49 -1.69 -1.34
C ASP A 296 -15.62 -0.94 -0.63
N VAL A 297 -15.36 0.31 -0.22
CA VAL A 297 -16.29 1.11 0.59
C VAL A 297 -17.59 1.43 -0.15
N VAL A 298 -17.53 1.66 -1.47
CA VAL A 298 -18.72 1.97 -2.27
C VAL A 298 -19.55 0.70 -2.52
N GLU A 299 -18.89 -0.42 -2.78
CA GLU A 299 -19.58 -1.72 -2.92
C GLU A 299 -20.26 -2.13 -1.63
N PHE A 300 -19.58 -1.98 -0.48
CA PHE A 300 -20.18 -2.26 0.82
C PHE A 300 -21.41 -1.40 1.06
N LEU A 301 -21.30 -0.09 0.83
CA LEU A 301 -22.44 0.84 0.97
C LEU A 301 -23.60 0.44 0.04
N ARG A 302 -23.34 0.04 -1.19
CA ARG A 302 -24.39 -0.40 -2.15
C ARG A 302 -25.13 -1.65 -1.68
N ALA A 303 -24.45 -2.56 -1.00
CA ALA A 303 -25.05 -3.78 -0.46
C ALA A 303 -25.83 -3.53 0.84
N ALA A 304 -25.51 -2.48 1.59
CA ALA A 304 -26.18 -2.15 2.84
C ALA A 304 -27.67 -1.76 2.62
N PRO A 305 -28.59 -2.10 3.53
CA PRO A 305 -30.00 -1.72 3.43
C PRO A 305 -30.18 -0.18 3.44
N PRO A 306 -31.21 0.35 2.76
CA PRO A 306 -31.52 1.79 2.84
C PRO A 306 -31.95 2.18 4.25
N SER A 307 -31.65 3.43 4.64
CA SER A 307 -32.02 4.04 5.92
C SER A 307 -31.67 3.19 7.15
N SER A 308 -30.52 2.49 7.09
CA SER A 308 -30.09 1.53 8.11
C SER A 308 -28.99 2.03 9.03
N LEU A 309 -28.38 3.18 8.73
CA LEU A 309 -27.23 3.73 9.46
C LEU A 309 -27.53 5.12 10.01
N ASP A 310 -27.22 5.35 11.29
CA ASP A 310 -27.35 6.66 11.92
C ASP A 310 -26.09 7.51 11.78
N LEU A 311 -24.95 6.85 11.55
CA LEU A 311 -23.65 7.49 11.38
C LEU A 311 -22.83 6.74 10.33
N VAL A 312 -22.26 7.49 9.39
CA VAL A 312 -21.22 7.01 8.48
C VAL A 312 -20.00 7.91 8.66
N THR A 313 -18.82 7.31 8.89
CA THR A 313 -17.56 8.04 8.98
C THR A 313 -16.59 7.62 7.87
N ALA A 314 -15.75 8.57 7.41
CA ALA A 314 -14.68 8.31 6.44
C ALA A 314 -13.49 9.24 6.73
N ALA A 315 -12.59 8.78 7.59
CA ALA A 315 -11.42 9.55 8.01
C ALA A 315 -10.21 9.23 7.11
N ASP A 316 -9.82 10.16 6.24
CA ASP A 316 -8.69 10.06 5.31
C ASP A 316 -8.81 8.93 4.26
N VAL A 317 -10.02 8.62 3.85
CA VAL A 317 -10.36 7.56 2.88
C VAL A 317 -10.46 8.12 1.47
N PHE A 318 -11.14 9.25 1.32
CA PHE A 318 -11.44 9.83 -0.01
C PHE A 318 -10.24 10.45 -0.70
N ILE A 319 -9.09 10.45 -0.09
CA ILE A 319 -7.83 10.77 -0.75
C ILE A 319 -7.43 9.74 -1.81
N TYR A 320 -8.08 8.57 -1.86
CA TYR A 320 -7.90 7.54 -2.89
C TYR A 320 -9.07 7.48 -3.88
N VAL A 321 -10.09 8.32 -3.71
CA VAL A 321 -11.27 8.39 -4.58
C VAL A 321 -11.41 9.81 -5.11
N GLY A 322 -11.28 9.97 -6.44
CA GLY A 322 -11.43 11.28 -7.10
C GLY A 322 -12.89 11.66 -7.28
N ASP A 323 -13.67 10.82 -7.95
CA ASP A 323 -15.10 11.06 -8.15
C ASP A 323 -15.91 10.46 -6.99
N LEU A 324 -16.37 11.33 -6.11
CA LEU A 324 -17.17 10.95 -4.94
C LEU A 324 -18.67 10.79 -5.22
N SER A 325 -19.14 10.94 -6.47
CA SER A 325 -20.56 10.89 -6.78
C SER A 325 -21.22 9.58 -6.33
N ALA A 326 -20.57 8.43 -6.60
CA ALA A 326 -21.08 7.11 -6.21
C ALA A 326 -21.09 6.91 -4.69
N ALA A 327 -20.09 7.45 -3.98
CA ALA A 327 -20.03 7.39 -2.52
C ALA A 327 -21.14 8.23 -1.89
N PHE A 328 -21.37 9.45 -2.36
CA PHE A 328 -22.44 10.33 -1.84
C PHE A 328 -23.82 9.76 -2.13
N GLU A 329 -24.06 9.19 -3.33
CA GLU A 329 -25.30 8.49 -3.67
C GLU A 329 -25.55 7.33 -2.71
N ALA A 330 -24.55 6.48 -2.50
CA ALA A 330 -24.69 5.31 -1.64
C ALA A 330 -24.87 5.70 -0.15
N VAL A 331 -24.12 6.69 0.33
CA VAL A 331 -24.26 7.20 1.70
C VAL A 331 -25.64 7.80 1.93
N SER A 332 -26.13 8.67 1.02
CA SER A 332 -27.47 9.27 1.17
C SER A 332 -28.58 8.23 1.23
N ARG A 333 -28.44 7.10 0.52
CA ARG A 333 -29.39 6.00 0.52
C ARG A 333 -29.41 5.23 1.83
N VAL A 334 -28.23 4.99 2.45
CA VAL A 334 -28.13 4.16 3.67
C VAL A 334 -28.34 4.95 4.94
N LEU A 335 -28.21 6.27 4.92
CA LEU A 335 -28.46 7.11 6.07
C LEU A 335 -29.93 7.09 6.47
N ALA A 336 -30.21 6.89 7.74
CA ALA A 336 -31.51 7.06 8.35
C ALA A 336 -31.90 8.56 8.42
N GLU A 337 -33.16 8.85 8.70
CA GLU A 337 -33.60 10.21 9.01
C GLU A 337 -32.76 10.80 10.15
N ALA A 338 -32.27 12.01 10.02
CA ALA A 338 -31.27 12.61 10.91
C ALA A 338 -29.92 11.89 11.01
N GLY A 339 -29.62 10.91 10.13
CA GLY A 339 -28.30 10.26 10.06
C GLY A 339 -27.20 11.28 9.72
N VAL A 340 -25.98 11.02 10.19
CA VAL A 340 -24.82 11.90 10.01
C VAL A 340 -23.78 11.21 9.12
N PHE A 341 -23.27 11.95 8.13
CA PHE A 341 -22.09 11.59 7.35
C PHE A 341 -20.94 12.51 7.73
N ALA A 342 -19.89 11.98 8.33
CA ALA A 342 -18.71 12.70 8.77
C ALA A 342 -17.48 12.23 8.01
N PHE A 343 -16.78 13.12 7.28
CA PHE A 343 -15.63 12.72 6.48
C PHE A 343 -14.57 13.81 6.37
N SER A 344 -13.36 13.41 5.96
CA SER A 344 -12.27 14.31 5.62
C SER A 344 -11.79 14.10 4.19
N VAL A 345 -11.27 15.17 3.59
CA VAL A 345 -10.59 15.17 2.28
C VAL A 345 -9.38 16.09 2.31
N GLU A 346 -8.42 15.89 1.43
CA GLU A 346 -7.42 16.92 1.13
C GLU A 346 -8.08 18.07 0.34
N LEU A 347 -7.73 19.31 0.68
CA LEU A 347 -8.25 20.48 0.01
C LEU A 347 -7.52 20.72 -1.30
N ALA A 348 -8.25 20.78 -2.39
CA ALA A 348 -7.70 21.06 -3.70
C ALA A 348 -7.19 22.52 -3.82
N ALA A 349 -6.18 22.71 -4.67
CA ALA A 349 -5.65 24.03 -4.98
C ALA A 349 -6.75 24.97 -5.52
N ARG A 350 -6.57 26.27 -5.29
CA ARG A 350 -7.50 27.31 -5.81
C ARG A 350 -7.65 27.18 -7.32
N GLY A 351 -8.88 27.23 -7.82
CA GLY A 351 -9.21 27.09 -9.24
C GLY A 351 -9.51 25.65 -9.69
N THR A 352 -9.31 24.65 -8.82
CA THR A 352 -9.80 23.29 -9.10
C THR A 352 -11.32 23.26 -9.08
N VAL A 353 -11.95 22.82 -10.18
CA VAL A 353 -13.43 22.79 -10.31
C VAL A 353 -14.04 21.70 -9.44
N SER A 354 -13.47 20.47 -9.50
CA SER A 354 -14.00 19.31 -8.76
C SER A 354 -12.94 18.67 -7.88
N PHE A 355 -12.14 17.79 -8.44
CA PHE A 355 -11.04 17.12 -7.76
C PHE A 355 -9.81 17.10 -8.66
N ALA A 356 -8.65 16.82 -8.07
CA ALA A 356 -7.39 16.67 -8.79
C ALA A 356 -6.54 15.55 -8.15
N LEU A 357 -5.98 14.69 -8.99
CA LEU A 357 -4.94 13.75 -8.59
C LEU A 357 -3.61 14.50 -8.48
N GLN A 358 -2.97 14.39 -7.32
CA GLN A 358 -1.71 15.06 -7.03
C GLN A 358 -0.51 14.14 -7.28
N ALA A 359 0.68 14.73 -7.37
CA ALA A 359 1.93 13.98 -7.47
C ALA A 359 2.18 13.07 -6.27
N SER A 360 1.54 13.30 -5.14
CA SER A 360 1.52 12.42 -3.95
C SER A 360 0.73 11.12 -4.15
N LEU A 361 0.10 10.90 -5.33
CA LEU A 361 -0.82 9.78 -5.59
C LEU A 361 -2.09 9.85 -4.72
N ARG A 362 -2.51 11.05 -4.35
CA ARG A 362 -3.73 11.29 -3.58
C ARG A 362 -4.61 12.30 -4.29
N TYR A 363 -5.92 12.14 -4.11
CA TYR A 363 -6.90 13.09 -4.63
C TYR A 363 -7.15 14.20 -3.62
N ALA A 364 -7.23 15.42 -4.12
CA ALA A 364 -7.71 16.57 -3.39
C ALA A 364 -9.02 17.08 -4.00
N HIS A 365 -9.93 17.57 -3.17
CA HIS A 365 -11.28 17.97 -3.58
C HIS A 365 -11.54 19.45 -3.29
N SER A 366 -12.28 20.11 -4.19
CA SER A 366 -12.73 21.48 -3.93
C SER A 366 -13.97 21.50 -3.02
N GLU A 367 -14.05 22.47 -2.13
CA GLU A 367 -15.23 22.64 -1.26
C GLU A 367 -16.51 22.84 -2.09
N ALA A 368 -16.42 23.55 -3.21
CA ALA A 368 -17.56 23.79 -4.10
C ALA A 368 -18.13 22.48 -4.68
N TYR A 369 -17.27 21.55 -5.09
CA TYR A 369 -17.67 20.24 -5.57
C TYR A 369 -18.37 19.42 -4.47
N LEU A 370 -17.82 19.40 -3.27
CA LEU A 370 -18.40 18.63 -2.15
C LEU A 370 -19.79 19.19 -1.76
N ARG A 371 -19.94 20.52 -1.73
CA ARG A 371 -21.24 21.18 -1.47
C ARG A 371 -22.26 20.90 -2.58
N ASP A 372 -21.80 20.85 -3.83
CA ASP A 372 -22.66 20.51 -4.97
C ASP A 372 -23.10 19.03 -4.92
N LEU A 373 -22.20 18.10 -4.57
CA LEU A 373 -22.55 16.70 -4.34
C LEU A 373 -23.58 16.56 -3.20
N ALA A 374 -23.33 17.20 -2.06
CA ALA A 374 -24.26 17.18 -0.93
C ALA A 374 -25.66 17.60 -1.37
N ARG A 375 -25.79 18.75 -2.05
CA ARG A 375 -27.07 19.24 -2.55
C ARG A 375 -27.74 18.27 -3.52
N ARG A 376 -26.98 17.72 -4.49
CA ARG A 376 -27.52 16.77 -5.49
C ARG A 376 -28.06 15.49 -4.88
N HIS A 377 -27.45 15.05 -3.78
CA HIS A 377 -27.85 13.82 -3.10
C HIS A 377 -28.72 14.06 -1.84
N GLY A 378 -29.32 15.25 -1.70
CA GLY A 378 -30.25 15.52 -0.61
C GLY A 378 -29.59 15.54 0.78
N LEU A 379 -28.35 16.03 0.87
CA LEU A 379 -27.62 16.17 2.12
C LEU A 379 -27.36 17.63 2.43
N ASP A 380 -27.64 18.05 3.67
CA ASP A 380 -27.36 19.38 4.20
C ASP A 380 -26.00 19.43 4.88
N VAL A 381 -25.20 20.44 4.56
CA VAL A 381 -23.91 20.68 5.20
C VAL A 381 -24.13 21.33 6.55
N ARG A 382 -23.85 20.63 7.66
CA ARG A 382 -24.00 21.11 9.03
C ARG A 382 -22.73 21.71 9.62
N HIS A 383 -21.58 21.19 9.16
CA HIS A 383 -20.27 21.65 9.64
C HIS A 383 -19.24 21.57 8.53
N VAL A 384 -18.36 22.56 8.48
CA VAL A 384 -17.14 22.55 7.66
C VAL A 384 -16.02 23.18 8.47
N GLU A 385 -14.95 22.44 8.67
CA GLU A 385 -13.74 22.93 9.31
C GLU A 385 -12.56 22.73 8.35
N ARG A 386 -11.71 23.75 8.21
CA ARG A 386 -10.44 23.68 7.48
C ARG A 386 -9.32 23.48 8.47
N GLY A 387 -8.41 22.57 8.15
CA GLY A 387 -7.26 22.32 9.00
C GLY A 387 -6.32 21.27 8.39
N ALA A 388 -5.19 21.06 9.03
CA ALA A 388 -4.25 20.03 8.60
C ALA A 388 -4.83 18.63 8.89
N VAL A 389 -4.93 17.78 7.86
CA VAL A 389 -5.30 16.36 8.01
C VAL A 389 -4.12 15.55 8.54
N ARG A 390 -2.91 15.88 8.08
CA ARG A 390 -1.63 15.30 8.50
C ARG A 390 -0.48 16.21 8.08
N ARG A 391 0.75 15.79 8.40
CA ARG A 391 1.97 16.39 7.84
C ARG A 391 2.58 15.46 6.79
N ASP A 392 3.15 16.04 5.75
CA ASP A 392 3.97 15.35 4.77
C ASP A 392 5.31 16.07 4.65
N GLN A 393 6.41 15.37 4.86
CA GLN A 393 7.76 15.96 4.93
C GLN A 393 7.83 17.20 5.83
N GLY A 394 7.16 17.16 6.98
CA GLY A 394 7.08 18.25 7.95
C GLY A 394 6.14 19.41 7.57
N ARG A 395 5.53 19.41 6.39
CA ARG A 395 4.58 20.44 5.94
C ARG A 395 3.15 20.00 6.20
N PRO A 396 2.26 20.88 6.71
CA PRO A 396 0.87 20.54 6.88
C PRO A 396 0.18 20.35 5.53
N ILE A 397 -0.61 19.29 5.40
CA ILE A 397 -1.51 19.06 4.28
C ILE A 397 -2.89 19.58 4.68
N GLU A 398 -3.30 20.67 4.04
CA GLU A 398 -4.59 21.28 4.26
C GLU A 398 -5.73 20.38 3.80
N GLY A 399 -6.78 20.29 4.61
CA GLY A 399 -7.98 19.51 4.30
C GLY A 399 -9.27 20.16 4.78
N LEU A 400 -10.35 19.48 4.43
CA LEU A 400 -11.70 19.80 4.87
C LEU A 400 -12.24 18.64 5.72
N PHE A 401 -12.85 19.00 6.84
CA PHE A 401 -13.63 18.10 7.67
C PHE A 401 -15.10 18.53 7.55
N MET A 402 -15.94 17.64 7.07
CA MET A 402 -17.33 17.94 6.77
C MET A 402 -18.27 16.99 7.50
N LEU A 403 -19.35 17.55 8.05
CA LEU A 403 -20.46 16.77 8.58
C LEU A 403 -21.73 17.17 7.81
N LEU A 404 -22.38 16.15 7.27
CA LEU A 404 -23.63 16.29 6.50
C LEU A 404 -24.74 15.52 7.20
N THR A 405 -26.00 15.95 7.01
CA THR A 405 -27.18 15.20 7.44
C THR A 405 -28.16 15.09 6.29
N VAL A 406 -29.10 14.17 6.35
CA VAL A 406 -30.20 14.10 5.38
C VAL A 406 -30.95 15.42 5.36
N ALA A 407 -31.27 15.98 4.21
CA ALA A 407 -31.92 17.28 4.07
C ALA A 407 -33.32 17.29 4.72
N GLY A 408 -33.63 18.39 5.40
CA GLY A 408 -34.90 18.55 6.09
C GLY A 408 -34.99 17.89 7.47
N SER A 409 -33.94 17.14 7.88
CA SER A 409 -33.88 16.61 9.25
C SER A 409 -33.61 17.76 10.24
N ALA A 410 -34.45 17.93 11.25
CA ALA A 410 -34.16 18.82 12.35
C ALA A 410 -32.92 18.32 13.13
N PRO A 411 -32.00 19.19 13.60
CA PRO A 411 -30.98 18.74 14.52
C PRO A 411 -31.71 18.14 15.75
N ALA A 412 -31.28 16.96 16.20
CA ALA A 412 -31.79 16.34 17.43
C ALA A 412 -31.37 17.21 18.64
N ALA A 413 -32.10 18.27 18.89
CA ALA A 413 -32.05 19.05 20.09
C ALA A 413 -33.40 18.86 20.82
N ASP A 414 -33.32 18.52 22.13
CA ASP A 414 -34.41 18.51 23.09
C ASP A 414 -35.42 17.33 23.05
N ALA A 415 -34.94 16.13 23.36
CA ALA A 415 -35.78 15.10 23.98
C ALA A 415 -35.63 15.08 25.55
N ALA A 416 -34.98 16.07 26.16
CA ALA A 416 -34.67 16.07 27.61
C ALA A 416 -35.40 17.14 28.43
N SER A 417 -36.42 17.87 27.89
CA SER A 417 -37.13 18.89 28.64
C SER A 417 -38.66 18.72 28.71
N GLY A 418 -39.14 17.47 28.77
CA GLY A 418 -40.58 17.18 28.78
C GLY A 418 -41.05 16.23 29.87
N SER A 419 -40.59 16.38 31.15
CA SER A 419 -41.23 15.66 32.26
C SER A 419 -40.92 16.28 33.63
N ALA A 420 -41.39 17.50 33.87
CA ALA A 420 -41.47 18.05 35.23
C ALA A 420 -42.51 19.18 35.28
N ALA A 421 -43.80 18.86 35.14
CA ALA A 421 -44.87 19.72 35.60
C ALA A 421 -46.17 18.90 35.63
N GLY A 422 -46.62 18.49 36.80
CA GLY A 422 -47.95 17.91 36.99
C GLY A 422 -48.07 17.04 38.23
N GLY A 423 -48.20 17.64 39.39
CA GLY A 423 -48.52 16.91 40.61
C GLY A 423 -48.54 17.81 41.81
N ALA A 424 -49.59 18.67 41.92
CA ALA A 424 -50.00 19.22 43.15
C ALA A 424 -51.08 18.33 43.78
#